data_87584acca7f195c52239fe0d168cda81
#
_entry.id   87584acca7f195c52239fe0d168cda81
#
_cell.length_a   1.000
_cell.length_b   1.000
_cell.length_c   1.000
_cell.angle_alpha   90.00
_cell.angle_beta   90.00
_cell.angle_gamma   90.00
#
_symmetry.space_group_name_H-M   'P 1'
#
loop_
_entity.id
_entity.type
_entity.pdbx_description
1 polymer ?
#
loop_
_entity_poly.entity_id
_entity_poly.type
_entity_poly.pdbx_seq_one_letter_code
_entity_poly.pdbx_strand_id
1 'polypeptide(L)'
;MSGEVILRDAVPGDEALIGIFVRKLAEYERLLHEARGTEADFRRALFDQPKRIWALFAELGDKPVGFALWFYDFSTFLAKPGLYVEDVFVEPEHRGRGIGRVIFRHLARRALDEGCARMHWSVLDWNASAIGFYRSIGARPMDAWTVQRLDGDALVKFAA
;
A
#
# COMPACT_ATOMS: atom_id res chain seq x y z
N MET A 1 13.09 11.37 22.81
CA MET A 1 12.16 12.38 22.24
C MET A 1 11.32 11.69 21.19
N SER A 2 10.02 11.62 21.37
CA SER A 2 9.10 11.14 20.35
C SER A 2 8.96 12.25 19.30
N GLY A 3 9.74 12.17 18.24
CA GLY A 3 9.59 13.09 17.12
C GLY A 3 8.18 12.93 16.52
N GLU A 4 7.61 14.06 16.05
CA GLU A 4 6.37 14.05 15.29
C GLU A 4 6.56 13.26 13.99
N VAL A 5 5.58 12.43 13.64
CA VAL A 5 5.58 11.69 12.37
C VAL A 5 5.16 12.64 11.26
N ILE A 6 6.04 12.83 10.29
CA ILE A 6 5.77 13.61 9.08
C ILE A 6 5.50 12.64 7.92
N LEU A 7 4.45 12.92 7.14
CA LEU A 7 4.15 12.18 5.92
C LEU A 7 4.64 13.00 4.72
N ARG A 8 5.36 12.33 3.82
CA ARG A 8 5.92 12.94 2.61
C ARG A 8 5.59 12.07 1.40
N ASP A 9 4.98 12.66 0.38
CA ASP A 9 4.78 11.97 -0.90
C ASP A 9 6.13 11.63 -1.55
N ALA A 10 6.18 10.49 -2.25
CA ALA A 10 7.37 10.07 -2.99
C ALA A 10 7.65 11.02 -4.16
N VAL A 11 8.93 11.33 -4.35
CA VAL A 11 9.43 12.17 -5.44
C VAL A 11 10.44 11.40 -6.31
N PRO A 12 10.71 11.82 -7.54
CA PRO A 12 11.77 11.22 -8.37
C PRO A 12 13.10 11.15 -7.60
N GLY A 13 13.70 9.97 -7.55
CA GLY A 13 14.87 9.65 -6.72
C GLY A 13 14.56 8.73 -5.54
N ASP A 14 13.29 8.56 -5.18
CA ASP A 14 12.87 7.67 -4.10
C ASP A 14 12.71 6.20 -4.53
N GLU A 15 12.95 5.86 -5.78
CA GLU A 15 12.71 4.52 -6.34
C GLU A 15 13.43 3.43 -5.57
N ALA A 16 14.69 3.68 -5.22
CA ALA A 16 15.49 2.74 -4.43
C ALA A 16 14.89 2.52 -3.04
N LEU A 17 14.42 3.59 -2.39
CA LEU A 17 13.81 3.52 -1.07
C LEU A 17 12.47 2.76 -1.11
N ILE A 18 11.66 2.97 -2.14
CA ILE A 18 10.45 2.15 -2.38
C ILE A 18 10.81 0.69 -2.48
N GLY A 19 11.80 0.32 -3.31
CA GLY A 19 12.26 -1.05 -3.46
C GLY A 19 12.71 -1.69 -2.14
N ILE A 20 13.40 -0.93 -1.29
CA ILE A 20 13.82 -1.38 0.04
C ILE A 20 12.60 -1.71 0.92
N PHE A 21 11.60 -0.83 0.99
CA PHE A 21 10.41 -1.06 1.80
C PHE A 21 9.55 -2.20 1.27
N VAL A 22 9.39 -2.33 -0.05
CA VAL A 22 8.67 -3.45 -0.67
C VAL A 22 9.33 -4.78 -0.31
N ARG A 23 10.66 -4.86 -0.35
CA ARG A 23 11.38 -6.09 0.04
C ARG A 23 11.23 -6.39 1.53
N LYS A 24 11.27 -5.40 2.41
CA LYS A 24 11.04 -5.57 3.85
C LYS A 24 9.62 -6.07 4.14
N LEU A 25 8.62 -5.54 3.45
CA LEU A 25 7.24 -6.02 3.54
C LEU A 25 7.14 -7.47 3.05
N ALA A 26 7.72 -7.78 1.89
CA ALA A 26 7.71 -9.13 1.33
C ALA A 26 8.42 -10.15 2.25
N GLU A 27 9.49 -9.75 2.91
CA GLU A 27 10.18 -10.57 3.92
C GLU A 27 9.27 -10.82 5.13
N TYR A 28 8.62 -9.77 5.65
CA TYR A 28 7.65 -9.88 6.75
C TYR A 28 6.49 -10.82 6.39
N GLU A 29 5.99 -10.75 5.16
CA GLU A 29 4.92 -11.61 4.64
C GLU A 29 5.40 -13.00 4.20
N ARG A 30 6.69 -13.29 4.30
CA ARG A 30 7.33 -14.55 3.86
C ARG A 30 7.20 -14.81 2.36
N LEU A 31 7.16 -13.77 1.58
CA LEU A 31 6.98 -13.76 0.12
C LEU A 31 8.13 -13.04 -0.61
N LEU A 32 9.32 -12.98 0.00
CA LEU A 32 10.48 -12.27 -0.57
C LEU A 32 10.82 -12.72 -2.00
N HIS A 33 10.61 -13.99 -2.33
CA HIS A 33 10.82 -14.54 -3.68
C HIS A 33 9.89 -13.95 -4.73
N GLU A 34 8.75 -13.36 -4.33
CA GLU A 34 7.81 -12.66 -5.23
C GLU A 34 8.22 -11.20 -5.51
N ALA A 35 9.09 -10.61 -4.69
CA ALA A 35 9.52 -9.22 -4.82
C ALA A 35 10.58 -9.06 -5.92
N ARG A 36 10.14 -9.06 -7.18
CA ARG A 36 10.99 -9.02 -8.38
C ARG A 36 11.11 -7.64 -9.03
N GLY A 37 10.35 -6.66 -8.56
CA GLY A 37 10.35 -5.31 -9.09
C GLY A 37 11.71 -4.63 -8.94
N THR A 38 12.15 -3.92 -9.97
CA THR A 38 13.39 -3.13 -9.98
C THR A 38 13.11 -1.65 -9.73
N GLU A 39 14.17 -0.89 -9.42
CA GLU A 39 14.05 0.58 -9.29
C GLU A 39 13.48 1.21 -10.56
N ALA A 40 13.90 0.73 -11.75
CA ALA A 40 13.39 1.22 -13.03
C ALA A 40 11.90 0.93 -13.20
N ASP A 41 11.40 -0.21 -12.69
CA ASP A 41 9.97 -0.53 -12.72
C ASP A 41 9.18 0.43 -11.81
N PHE A 42 9.67 0.69 -10.59
CA PHE A 42 9.05 1.64 -9.68
C PHE A 42 9.08 3.07 -10.23
N ARG A 43 10.20 3.48 -10.85
CA ARG A 43 10.30 4.78 -11.49
C ARG A 43 9.23 4.96 -12.55
N ARG A 44 9.10 4.00 -13.47
CA ARG A 44 8.08 4.05 -14.52
C ARG A 44 6.66 4.13 -13.94
N ALA A 45 6.36 3.31 -12.94
CA ALA A 45 5.02 3.26 -12.35
C ALA A 45 4.64 4.53 -11.56
N LEU A 46 5.61 5.12 -10.86
CA LEU A 46 5.40 6.27 -9.98
C LEU A 46 5.44 7.61 -10.70
N PHE A 47 6.32 7.76 -11.69
CA PHE A 47 6.68 9.09 -12.21
C PHE A 47 6.49 9.27 -13.71
N ASP A 48 6.49 8.20 -14.51
CA ASP A 48 6.21 8.30 -15.94
C ASP A 48 4.69 8.44 -16.21
N GLN A 49 4.34 8.89 -17.42
CA GLN A 49 2.95 9.01 -17.81
C GLN A 49 2.51 7.84 -18.73
N PRO A 50 1.32 7.27 -18.50
CA PRO A 50 0.38 7.59 -17.41
C PRO A 50 0.85 7.02 -16.06
N LYS A 51 0.74 7.83 -15.02
CA LYS A 51 1.06 7.41 -13.65
C LYS A 51 0.18 6.23 -13.22
N ARG A 52 0.79 5.20 -12.67
CA ARG A 52 0.09 3.95 -12.30
C ARG A 52 -0.15 3.79 -10.82
N ILE A 53 0.80 4.27 -10.01
CA ILE A 53 0.78 4.12 -8.56
C ILE A 53 1.24 5.42 -7.89
N TRP A 54 0.90 5.54 -6.63
CA TRP A 54 1.29 6.64 -5.73
C TRP A 54 1.92 6.06 -4.48
N ALA A 55 2.83 6.77 -3.88
CA ALA A 55 3.48 6.34 -2.64
C ALA A 55 3.79 7.52 -1.74
N LEU A 56 3.88 7.24 -0.44
CA LEU A 56 4.36 8.18 0.57
C LEU A 56 5.26 7.47 1.59
N PHE A 57 6.07 8.25 2.27
CA PHE A 57 6.86 7.82 3.41
C PHE A 57 6.36 8.47 4.70
N ALA A 58 6.46 7.72 5.80
CA ALA A 58 6.34 8.24 7.16
C ALA A 58 7.76 8.42 7.70
N GLU A 59 8.09 9.63 8.12
CA GLU A 59 9.41 10.01 8.59
C GLU A 59 9.38 10.43 10.06
N LEU A 60 10.41 10.03 10.82
CA LEU A 60 10.72 10.53 12.15
C LEU A 60 12.03 11.30 12.07
N GLY A 61 11.94 12.63 12.13
CA GLY A 61 13.05 13.49 11.69
C GLY A 61 13.29 13.25 10.19
N ASP A 62 14.55 13.01 9.81
CA ASP A 62 14.93 12.75 8.43
C ASP A 62 14.98 11.23 8.10
N LYS A 63 14.49 10.38 9.01
CA LYS A 63 14.55 8.92 8.83
C LYS A 63 13.20 8.37 8.39
N PRO A 64 13.10 7.78 7.18
CA PRO A 64 11.94 7.02 6.78
C PRO A 64 11.76 5.77 7.66
N VAL A 65 10.61 5.64 8.30
CA VAL A 65 10.28 4.55 9.23
C VAL A 65 9.04 3.76 8.80
N GLY A 66 8.41 4.17 7.72
CA GLY A 66 7.28 3.49 7.12
C GLY A 66 6.95 4.03 5.75
N PHE A 67 6.13 3.31 5.00
CA PHE A 67 5.66 3.74 3.70
C PHE A 67 4.24 3.23 3.43
N ALA A 68 3.58 3.83 2.45
CA ALA A 68 2.39 3.30 1.83
C ALA A 68 2.46 3.48 0.32
N LEU A 69 1.85 2.55 -0.40
CA LEU A 69 1.72 2.58 -1.85
C LEU A 69 0.27 2.24 -2.21
N TRP A 70 -0.33 2.98 -3.13
CA TRP A 70 -1.72 2.81 -3.52
C TRP A 70 -1.95 3.10 -4.99
N PHE A 71 -3.12 2.69 -5.47
CA PHE A 71 -3.66 3.03 -6.77
C PHE A 71 -5.18 3.22 -6.67
N TYR A 72 -5.83 3.56 -7.76
CA TYR A 72 -7.28 3.76 -7.78
C TYR A 72 -7.96 2.67 -8.59
N ASP A 73 -9.03 2.13 -8.04
CA ASP A 73 -10.00 1.30 -8.75
C ASP A 73 -11.29 2.08 -8.99
N PHE A 74 -12.33 1.41 -9.45
CA PHE A 74 -13.61 2.05 -9.72
C PHE A 74 -14.77 1.14 -9.34
N SER A 75 -15.77 1.70 -8.67
CA SER A 75 -17.03 1.03 -8.40
C SER A 75 -18.08 1.46 -9.40
N THR A 76 -18.49 0.55 -10.27
CA THR A 76 -19.57 0.84 -11.23
C THR A 76 -20.92 1.04 -10.55
N PHE A 77 -21.17 0.35 -9.43
CA PHE A 77 -22.42 0.49 -8.66
C PHE A 77 -22.57 1.88 -8.04
N LEU A 78 -21.46 2.46 -7.61
CA LEU A 78 -21.42 3.80 -7.01
C LEU A 78 -21.04 4.89 -8.03
N ALA A 79 -20.57 4.51 -9.21
CA ALA A 79 -19.99 5.38 -10.24
C ALA A 79 -18.89 6.30 -9.67
N LYS A 80 -18.05 5.77 -8.81
CA LYS A 80 -16.99 6.51 -8.13
C LYS A 80 -15.70 5.71 -8.05
N PRO A 81 -14.53 6.38 -8.02
CA PRO A 81 -13.27 5.72 -7.74
C PRO A 81 -13.23 5.16 -6.31
N GLY A 82 -12.35 4.21 -6.09
CA GLY A 82 -11.92 3.73 -4.80
C GLY A 82 -10.42 3.87 -4.65
N LEU A 83 -9.93 4.11 -3.45
CA LEU A 83 -8.51 4.10 -3.15
C LEU A 83 -8.13 2.69 -2.68
N TYR A 84 -7.33 1.98 -3.48
CA TYR A 84 -6.82 0.66 -3.12
C TYR A 84 -5.41 0.79 -2.55
N VAL A 85 -5.25 0.39 -1.30
CA VAL A 85 -3.94 0.38 -0.62
C VAL A 85 -3.25 -0.94 -0.96
N GLU A 86 -2.22 -0.87 -1.82
CA GLU A 86 -1.44 -2.06 -2.17
C GLU A 86 -0.52 -2.48 -1.03
N ASP A 87 0.26 -1.53 -0.52
CA ASP A 87 1.24 -1.79 0.53
C ASP A 87 1.14 -0.74 1.65
N VAL A 88 1.26 -1.21 2.88
CA VAL A 88 1.60 -0.40 4.06
C VAL A 88 2.59 -1.17 4.92
N PHE A 89 3.68 -0.53 5.27
CA PHE A 89 4.67 -1.12 6.16
C PHE A 89 5.21 -0.07 7.14
N VAL A 90 5.43 -0.49 8.37
CA VAL A 90 6.12 0.30 9.40
C VAL A 90 7.25 -0.57 9.95
N GLU A 91 8.43 0.01 10.04
CA GLU A 91 9.61 -0.66 10.62
C GLU A 91 9.27 -1.26 11.99
N PRO A 92 9.67 -2.53 12.26
CA PRO A 92 9.27 -3.23 13.49
C PRO A 92 9.55 -2.46 14.77
N GLU A 93 10.71 -1.79 14.86
CA GLU A 93 11.12 -1.01 16.03
C GLU A 93 10.31 0.27 16.25
N HIS A 94 9.51 0.66 15.26
CA HIS A 94 8.65 1.85 15.31
C HIS A 94 7.16 1.51 15.40
N ARG A 95 6.81 0.22 15.45
CA ARG A 95 5.40 -0.22 15.60
C ARG A 95 4.88 0.09 16.99
N GLY A 96 3.56 0.08 17.14
CA GLY A 96 2.89 0.40 18.41
C GLY A 96 2.87 1.89 18.77
N ARG A 97 3.43 2.75 17.94
CA ARG A 97 3.49 4.22 18.13
C ARG A 97 2.43 5.00 17.34
N GLY A 98 1.48 4.31 16.74
CA GLY A 98 0.39 4.95 15.98
C GLY A 98 0.75 5.36 14.55
N ILE A 99 1.94 5.06 14.03
CA ILE A 99 2.39 5.46 12.69
C ILE A 99 1.46 4.91 11.61
N GLY A 100 1.09 3.62 11.68
CA GLY A 100 0.14 3.02 10.77
C GLY A 100 -1.22 3.75 10.76
N ARG A 101 -1.69 4.18 11.94
CA ARG A 101 -2.93 4.96 12.07
C ARG A 101 -2.81 6.34 11.41
N VAL A 102 -1.67 6.98 11.54
CA VAL A 102 -1.40 8.27 10.87
C VAL A 102 -1.42 8.11 9.35
N ILE A 103 -0.76 7.06 8.82
CA ILE A 103 -0.78 6.74 7.39
C ILE A 103 -2.22 6.49 6.90
N PHE A 104 -2.96 5.57 7.54
CA PHE A 104 -4.33 5.23 7.13
C PHE A 104 -5.29 6.43 7.21
N ARG A 105 -5.15 7.26 8.25
CA ARG A 105 -5.95 8.49 8.36
C ARG A 105 -5.67 9.47 7.23
N HIS A 106 -4.41 9.64 6.84
CA HIS A 106 -4.02 10.47 5.72
C HIS A 106 -4.59 9.96 4.40
N LEU A 107 -4.48 8.65 4.15
CA LEU A 107 -5.04 8.02 2.95
C LEU A 107 -6.58 8.13 2.90
N ALA A 108 -7.25 7.97 4.06
CA ALA A 108 -8.70 8.14 4.14
C ALA A 108 -9.13 9.57 3.83
N ARG A 109 -8.40 10.57 4.32
CA ARG A 109 -8.66 11.97 3.98
C ARG A 109 -8.46 12.23 2.50
N ARG A 110 -7.33 11.78 1.94
CA ARG A 110 -7.05 11.86 0.50
C ARG A 110 -8.17 11.21 -0.33
N ALA A 111 -8.61 10.02 0.05
CA ALA A 111 -9.71 9.35 -0.63
C ALA A 111 -10.99 10.19 -0.65
N LEU A 112 -11.36 10.81 0.47
CA LEU A 112 -12.52 11.70 0.55
C LEU A 112 -12.35 12.96 -0.30
N ASP A 113 -11.19 13.61 -0.23
CA ASP A 113 -10.88 14.83 -0.98
C ASP A 113 -10.89 14.59 -2.50
N GLU A 114 -10.51 13.37 -2.92
CA GLU A 114 -10.52 12.96 -4.34
C GLU A 114 -11.84 12.31 -4.79
N GLY A 115 -12.87 12.31 -3.96
CA GLY A 115 -14.20 11.81 -4.28
C GLY A 115 -14.33 10.28 -4.33
N CYS A 116 -13.38 9.54 -3.73
CA CYS A 116 -13.47 8.10 -3.63
C CYS A 116 -14.63 7.70 -2.71
N ALA A 117 -15.34 6.64 -3.10
CA ALA A 117 -16.45 6.11 -2.30
C ALA A 117 -15.99 5.16 -1.19
N ARG A 118 -14.77 4.62 -1.30
CA ARG A 118 -14.22 3.62 -0.36
C ARG A 118 -12.70 3.58 -0.40
N MET A 119 -12.13 3.03 0.66
CA MET A 119 -10.77 2.48 0.68
C MET A 119 -10.87 0.97 0.88
N HIS A 120 -9.99 0.21 0.24
CA HIS A 120 -9.87 -1.21 0.51
C HIS A 120 -8.45 -1.73 0.26
N TRP A 121 -8.16 -2.91 0.80
CA TRP A 121 -6.87 -3.58 0.75
C TRP A 121 -7.06 -5.05 1.08
N SER A 122 -6.02 -5.84 0.86
CA SER A 122 -5.98 -7.24 1.29
C SER A 122 -5.03 -7.40 2.47
N VAL A 123 -5.24 -8.44 3.24
CA VAL A 123 -4.38 -8.83 4.37
C VAL A 123 -4.26 -10.35 4.39
N LEU A 124 -3.07 -10.85 4.69
CA LEU A 124 -2.88 -12.30 4.87
C LEU A 124 -3.65 -12.79 6.10
N ASP A 125 -4.35 -13.90 5.97
CA ASP A 125 -5.27 -14.42 6.99
C ASP A 125 -4.58 -14.68 8.33
N TRP A 126 -3.29 -14.99 8.32
CA TRP A 126 -2.49 -15.22 9.53
C TRP A 126 -2.08 -13.93 10.26
N ASN A 127 -2.21 -12.75 9.64
CA ASN A 127 -1.72 -11.49 10.17
C ASN A 127 -2.70 -10.89 11.20
N ALA A 128 -2.84 -11.54 12.34
CA ALA A 128 -3.78 -11.17 13.39
C ALA A 128 -3.56 -9.74 13.91
N SER A 129 -2.32 -9.28 13.99
CA SER A 129 -1.97 -7.93 14.44
C SER A 129 -2.53 -6.86 13.51
N ALA A 130 -2.31 -7.01 12.19
CA ALA A 130 -2.85 -6.09 11.19
C ALA A 130 -4.39 -6.13 11.15
N ILE A 131 -4.98 -7.33 11.18
CA ILE A 131 -6.45 -7.52 11.21
C ILE A 131 -7.06 -6.81 12.42
N GLY A 132 -6.45 -6.95 13.59
CA GLY A 132 -6.90 -6.26 14.81
C GLY A 132 -6.86 -4.73 14.66
N PHE A 133 -5.78 -4.21 14.08
CA PHE A 133 -5.68 -2.78 13.76
C PHE A 133 -6.77 -2.34 12.78
N TYR A 134 -7.00 -3.07 11.70
CA TYR A 134 -8.02 -2.72 10.70
C TYR A 134 -9.43 -2.70 11.30
N ARG A 135 -9.77 -3.68 12.14
CA ARG A 135 -11.03 -3.68 12.91
C ARG A 135 -11.14 -2.44 13.80
N SER A 136 -10.05 -2.03 14.43
CA SER A 136 -10.04 -0.85 15.33
C SER A 136 -10.31 0.48 14.62
N ILE A 137 -10.11 0.55 13.32
CA ILE A 137 -10.42 1.73 12.50
C ILE A 137 -11.75 1.60 11.75
N GLY A 138 -12.53 0.54 12.01
CA GLY A 138 -13.85 0.33 11.43
C GLY A 138 -13.86 -0.42 10.09
N ALA A 139 -12.74 -0.98 9.66
CA ALA A 139 -12.69 -1.83 8.47
C ALA A 139 -13.37 -3.17 8.75
N ARG A 140 -14.01 -3.71 7.72
CA ARG A 140 -14.70 -5.00 7.76
C ARG A 140 -14.22 -5.91 6.64
N PRO A 141 -14.09 -7.23 6.86
CA PRO A 141 -13.76 -8.17 5.81
C PRO A 141 -14.90 -8.28 4.79
N MET A 142 -14.54 -8.55 3.55
CA MET A 142 -15.49 -8.78 2.46
C MET A 142 -15.60 -10.28 2.17
N ASP A 143 -16.04 -11.06 3.16
CA ASP A 143 -15.98 -12.54 3.16
C ASP A 143 -16.82 -13.22 2.07
N ALA A 144 -17.81 -12.50 1.52
CA ALA A 144 -18.63 -13.02 0.41
C ALA A 144 -17.91 -13.01 -0.94
N TRP A 145 -16.73 -12.41 -1.02
CA TRP A 145 -15.94 -12.26 -2.25
C TRP A 145 -14.64 -13.02 -2.15
N THR A 146 -14.30 -13.77 -3.19
CA THR A 146 -13.00 -14.45 -3.31
C THR A 146 -12.26 -13.86 -4.50
N VAL A 147 -11.06 -13.36 -4.25
CA VAL A 147 -10.17 -12.82 -5.31
C VAL A 147 -9.82 -13.96 -6.27
N GLN A 148 -10.02 -13.71 -7.57
CA GLN A 148 -9.59 -14.61 -8.64
C GLN A 148 -8.34 -14.04 -9.29
N ARG A 149 -7.37 -14.89 -9.60
CA ARG A 149 -6.10 -14.52 -10.24
C ARG A 149 -5.83 -15.40 -11.44
N LEU A 150 -5.44 -14.78 -12.53
CA LEU A 150 -4.90 -15.44 -13.71
C LEU A 150 -3.56 -14.80 -14.01
N ASP A 151 -2.48 -15.53 -13.88
CA ASP A 151 -1.11 -15.04 -14.04
C ASP A 151 -0.19 -16.06 -14.74
N GLY A 152 1.06 -15.68 -14.95
CA GLY A 152 2.10 -16.54 -15.52
C GLY A 152 1.70 -17.17 -16.84
N ASP A 153 2.06 -18.46 -17.00
CA ASP A 153 1.78 -19.23 -18.21
C ASP A 153 0.29 -19.36 -18.51
N ALA A 154 -0.56 -19.40 -17.47
CA ALA A 154 -2.01 -19.49 -17.65
C ALA A 154 -2.55 -18.22 -18.33
N LEU A 155 -2.08 -17.04 -17.93
CA LEU A 155 -2.45 -15.78 -18.57
C LEU A 155 -2.00 -15.74 -20.04
N VAL A 156 -0.74 -16.14 -20.30
CA VAL A 156 -0.20 -16.17 -21.67
C VAL A 156 -0.98 -17.11 -22.57
N LYS A 157 -1.26 -18.32 -22.09
CA LYS A 157 -2.03 -19.34 -22.85
C LYS A 157 -3.46 -18.90 -23.12
N PHE A 158 -4.09 -18.22 -22.19
CA PHE A 158 -5.47 -17.76 -22.34
C PHE A 158 -5.59 -16.58 -23.31
N ALA A 159 -4.54 -15.76 -23.43
CA ALA A 159 -4.48 -14.59 -24.31
C ALA A 159 -4.14 -14.94 -25.78
N ALA A 160 -3.65 -16.16 -26.06
CA ALA A 160 -3.31 -16.63 -27.41
C ALA A 160 -4.53 -17.05 -28.20
#